data_74b8b4364dfc6efce99d3c4f76bb4d8e
#
_entry.id   74b8b4364dfc6efce99d3c4f76bb4d8e
#
_cell.length_a   1.000
_cell.length_b   1.000
_cell.length_c   1.000
_cell.angle_alpha   90.00
_cell.angle_beta   90.00
_cell.angle_gamma   90.00
#
_symmetry.space_group_name_H-M   'P 1'
#
loop_
_entity.id
_entity.type
_entity.pdbx_description
1 polymer ?
#
loop_
_entity_poly.entity_id
_entity_poly.type
_entity_poly.pdbx_seq_one_letter_code
_entity_poly.pdbx_strand_id
1 'polypeptide(L)'
;MASISWQLGRFEIKTPTGTQEVSGLLGGPFGILQEPRRWRPVWTVSHLATGMRVTLGNGTGFLDLALAKEFAERLLPLADWNVGRPLADDQALSMKVVGIWNELITRDVEAANAQSYAVYDQQLGGQRAARRGKR
;
A
#
# COMPACT_ATOMS: atom_id res chain seq x y z
N MET A 1 -13.88 -12.13 -9.85
CA MET A 1 -12.89 -11.45 -9.02
C MET A 1 -13.57 -10.75 -7.86
N ALA A 2 -13.03 -10.88 -6.67
CA ALA A 2 -13.55 -10.15 -5.52
C ALA A 2 -13.23 -8.66 -5.70
N SER A 3 -14.24 -7.82 -5.65
CA SER A 3 -14.07 -6.38 -5.66
C SER A 3 -14.65 -5.79 -4.38
N ILE A 4 -14.07 -4.68 -3.94
CA ILE A 4 -14.44 -4.02 -2.70
C ILE A 4 -14.92 -2.61 -3.03
N SER A 5 -16.05 -2.22 -2.44
CA SER A 5 -16.51 -0.83 -2.51
C SER A 5 -15.86 -0.06 -1.38
N TRP A 6 -15.11 0.98 -1.73
CA TRP A 6 -14.36 1.80 -0.78
C TRP A 6 -15.09 3.09 -0.46
N GLN A 7 -15.17 3.42 0.81
CA GLN A 7 -15.83 4.64 1.29
C GLN A 7 -14.95 5.33 2.31
N LEU A 8 -14.98 6.65 2.34
CA LEU A 8 -14.31 7.42 3.38
C LEU A 8 -14.97 7.15 4.72
N GLY A 9 -14.16 7.00 5.77
CA GLY A 9 -14.65 6.75 7.11
C GLY A 9 -13.53 6.72 8.12
N ARG A 10 -13.88 6.31 9.34
CA ARG A 10 -12.94 6.20 10.44
C ARG A 10 -12.85 4.77 10.91
N PHE A 11 -11.67 4.38 11.35
CA PHE A 11 -11.44 3.05 11.91
C PHE A 11 -10.29 3.11 12.90
N GLU A 12 -10.16 2.06 13.69
CA GLU A 12 -9.14 1.97 14.72
C GLU A 12 -7.97 1.12 14.24
N ILE A 13 -6.76 1.58 14.54
CA ILE A 13 -5.53 0.83 14.32
C ILE A 13 -4.81 0.63 15.64
N LYS A 14 -4.07 -0.46 15.74
CA LYS A 14 -3.19 -0.70 16.89
C LYS A 14 -1.84 -0.03 16.66
N THR A 15 -1.37 0.66 17.68
CA THR A 15 -0.07 1.31 17.71
C THR A 15 0.72 0.79 18.91
N PRO A 16 2.03 1.05 18.97
CA PRO A 16 2.82 0.65 20.15
C PRO A 16 2.30 1.23 21.48
N THR A 17 1.58 2.36 21.43
CA THR A 17 1.07 3.02 22.63
C THR A 17 -0.42 2.75 22.89
N GLY A 18 -1.07 1.95 22.06
CA GLY A 18 -2.48 1.59 22.22
C GLY A 18 -3.25 1.63 20.90
N THR A 19 -4.53 1.95 20.98
CA THR A 19 -5.42 2.05 19.83
C THR A 19 -5.59 3.51 19.43
N GLN A 20 -5.52 3.78 18.13
CA GLN A 20 -5.70 5.11 17.58
C GLN A 20 -6.81 5.10 16.53
N GLU A 21 -7.72 6.08 16.59
CA GLU A 21 -8.70 6.29 15.55
C GLU A 21 -8.09 7.10 14.41
N VAL A 22 -8.30 6.63 13.18
CA VAL A 22 -7.75 7.26 11.98
C VAL A 22 -8.85 7.42 10.94
N SER A 23 -8.64 8.34 10.02
CA SER A 23 -9.51 8.54 8.86
C SER A 23 -8.86 7.93 7.64
N GLY A 24 -9.65 7.24 6.82
CA GLY A 24 -9.15 6.61 5.61
C GLY A 24 -10.27 6.02 4.80
N LEU A 25 -9.97 4.98 4.04
CA LEU A 25 -10.93 4.26 3.21
C LEU A 25 -11.32 2.96 3.90
N LEU A 26 -12.62 2.72 4.01
CA LEU A 26 -13.17 1.47 4.54
C LEU A 26 -13.73 0.66 3.38
N GLY A 27 -13.41 -0.62 3.35
CA GLY A 27 -13.94 -1.53 2.35
C GLY A 27 -13.85 -2.97 2.82
N GLY A 28 -15.00 -3.68 2.87
CA GLY A 28 -15.05 -5.04 3.39
C GLY A 28 -14.41 -5.13 4.77
N PRO A 29 -13.52 -6.12 5.01
CA PRO A 29 -12.85 -6.27 6.29
C PRO A 29 -11.60 -5.41 6.46
N PHE A 30 -11.32 -4.51 5.52
CA PHE A 30 -10.07 -3.74 5.48
C PHE A 30 -10.29 -2.24 5.56
N GLY A 31 -9.27 -1.54 6.07
CA GLY A 31 -9.16 -0.10 6.01
C GLY A 31 -7.85 0.29 5.35
N ILE A 32 -7.87 1.34 4.55
CA ILE A 32 -6.66 1.88 3.92
C ILE A 32 -6.39 3.26 4.50
N LEU A 33 -5.17 3.45 4.99
CA LEU A 33 -4.73 4.68 5.62
C LEU A 33 -3.52 5.23 4.86
N GLN A 34 -3.52 6.54 4.59
CA GLN A 34 -2.31 7.20 4.13
C GLN A 34 -1.46 7.60 5.34
N GLU A 35 -0.23 7.13 5.37
CA GLU A 35 0.69 7.42 6.48
C GLU A 35 1.87 8.24 5.96
N PRO A 36 2.25 9.31 6.70
CA PRO A 36 3.40 10.10 6.30
C PRO A 36 4.70 9.29 6.46
N ARG A 37 5.63 9.51 5.56
CA ARG A 37 6.98 8.96 5.62
C ARG A 37 7.95 10.08 5.26
N ARG A 38 9.22 9.88 5.55
CA ARG A 38 10.25 10.91 5.42
C ARG A 38 10.28 11.56 4.02
N TRP A 39 10.12 10.75 2.98
CA TRP A 39 10.26 11.22 1.60
C TRP A 39 8.95 11.43 0.87
N ARG A 40 7.97 10.57 1.10
CA ARG A 40 6.63 10.69 0.54
C ARG A 40 5.66 9.78 1.31
N PRO A 41 4.38 10.13 1.37
CA PRO A 41 3.39 9.30 2.08
C PRO A 41 3.21 7.95 1.38
N VAL A 42 2.81 6.97 2.17
CA VAL A 42 2.49 5.63 1.69
C VAL A 42 1.09 5.24 2.15
N TRP A 43 0.49 4.29 1.43
CA TRP A 43 -0.81 3.73 1.77
C TRP A 43 -0.60 2.37 2.43
N THR A 44 -1.18 2.19 3.60
CA THR A 44 -1.14 0.92 4.33
C THR A 44 -2.52 0.33 4.44
N VAL A 45 -2.60 -1.01 4.48
CA VAL A 45 -3.85 -1.73 4.61
C VAL A 45 -3.91 -2.37 5.99
N SER A 46 -5.02 -2.16 6.69
CA SER A 46 -5.26 -2.70 8.03
C SER A 46 -6.45 -3.64 8.03
N HIS A 47 -6.38 -4.65 8.88
CA HIS A 47 -7.47 -5.57 9.15
C HIS A 47 -8.35 -4.95 10.24
N LEU A 48 -9.62 -4.67 9.91
CA LEU A 48 -10.51 -3.93 10.84
C LEU A 48 -10.78 -4.68 12.13
N ALA A 49 -10.96 -6.00 12.06
CA ALA A 49 -11.30 -6.79 13.25
C ALA A 49 -10.19 -6.80 14.30
N THR A 50 -8.92 -6.67 13.89
CA THR A 50 -7.77 -6.67 14.81
C THR A 50 -7.14 -5.31 14.98
N GLY A 51 -7.38 -4.38 14.07
CA GLY A 51 -6.68 -3.11 14.01
C GLY A 51 -5.22 -3.22 13.55
N MET A 52 -4.78 -4.41 13.15
CA MET A 52 -3.38 -4.66 12.75
C MET A 52 -3.20 -4.46 11.26
N ARG A 53 -2.03 -3.94 10.89
CA ARG A 53 -1.66 -3.81 9.48
C ARG A 53 -1.47 -5.19 8.85
N VAL A 54 -1.95 -5.32 7.61
CA VAL A 54 -1.66 -6.49 6.78
C VAL A 54 -0.59 -6.19 5.73
N THR A 55 -0.23 -4.91 5.55
CA THR A 55 0.96 -4.53 4.79
C THR A 55 2.21 -4.83 5.60
N LEU A 56 3.25 -5.34 4.94
CA LEU A 56 4.43 -5.86 5.60
C LEU A 56 5.48 -4.79 5.87
N GLY A 57 6.29 -5.04 6.89
CA GLY A 57 7.43 -4.18 7.24
C GLY A 57 7.05 -2.93 8.00
N ASN A 58 7.95 -2.48 8.87
CA ASN A 58 7.78 -1.23 9.58
C ASN A 58 8.08 -0.06 8.66
N GLY A 59 7.14 0.85 8.54
CA GLY A 59 7.32 2.05 7.75
C GLY A 59 7.18 1.88 6.26
N THR A 60 6.76 0.71 5.77
CA THR A 60 6.53 0.47 4.35
C THR A 60 5.04 0.46 4.02
N GLY A 61 4.74 0.73 2.76
CA GLY A 61 3.38 0.73 2.24
C GLY A 61 3.43 1.00 0.75
N PHE A 62 2.26 1.10 0.12
CA PHE A 62 2.18 1.37 -1.31
C PHE A 62 2.27 2.87 -1.58
N LEU A 63 2.99 3.23 -2.62
CA LEU A 63 3.03 4.60 -3.12
C LEU A 63 1.76 4.92 -3.91
N ASP A 64 1.18 3.92 -4.55
CA ASP A 64 -0.03 4.03 -5.37
C ASP A 64 -1.23 3.46 -4.63
N LEU A 65 -2.24 4.28 -4.42
CA LEU A 65 -3.49 3.86 -3.77
C LEU A 65 -4.17 2.72 -4.52
N ALA A 66 -4.11 2.71 -5.85
CA ALA A 66 -4.72 1.64 -6.64
C ALA A 66 -4.12 0.28 -6.31
N LEU A 67 -2.80 0.21 -6.06
CA LEU A 67 -2.14 -1.03 -5.68
C LEU A 67 -2.47 -1.44 -4.24
N ALA A 68 -2.66 -0.49 -3.34
CA ALA A 68 -3.15 -0.81 -1.99
C ALA A 68 -4.53 -1.43 -2.04
N LYS A 69 -5.43 -0.90 -2.88
CA LYS A 69 -6.76 -1.47 -3.09
C LYS A 69 -6.69 -2.86 -3.72
N GLU A 70 -5.85 -3.04 -4.74
CA GLU A 70 -5.65 -4.35 -5.37
C GLU A 70 -5.12 -5.37 -4.37
N PHE A 71 -4.20 -4.98 -3.50
CA PHE A 71 -3.68 -5.85 -2.44
C PHE A 71 -4.82 -6.35 -1.55
N ALA A 72 -5.65 -5.45 -1.02
CA ALA A 72 -6.78 -5.81 -0.18
C ALA A 72 -7.77 -6.73 -0.92
N GLU A 73 -8.07 -6.41 -2.18
CA GLU A 73 -9.00 -7.20 -2.99
C GLU A 73 -8.47 -8.60 -3.25
N ARG A 74 -7.18 -8.76 -3.47
CA ARG A 74 -6.55 -10.07 -3.66
C ARG A 74 -6.47 -10.88 -2.36
N LEU A 75 -6.45 -10.24 -1.21
CA LEU A 75 -6.49 -10.92 0.09
C LEU A 75 -7.89 -11.44 0.41
N LEU A 76 -8.93 -10.76 -0.05
CA LEU A 76 -10.30 -11.03 0.36
C LEU A 76 -10.72 -12.49 0.23
N PRO A 77 -10.46 -13.19 -0.91
CA PRO A 77 -10.90 -14.59 -1.07
C PRO A 77 -10.01 -15.60 -0.34
N LEU A 78 -8.91 -15.19 0.29
CA LEU A 78 -7.94 -16.12 0.86
C LEU A 78 -8.35 -16.67 2.22
N ALA A 79 -9.21 -15.94 2.96
CA ALA A 79 -9.55 -16.30 4.33
C ALA A 79 -10.87 -15.65 4.74
N ASP A 80 -11.38 -16.07 5.89
CA ASP A 80 -12.48 -15.36 6.57
C ASP A 80 -11.86 -14.25 7.41
N TRP A 81 -11.85 -13.04 6.87
CA TRP A 81 -11.28 -11.88 7.53
C TRP A 81 -12.16 -11.28 8.62
N ASN A 82 -13.36 -11.83 8.83
CA ASN A 82 -14.23 -11.40 9.92
C ASN A 82 -13.82 -12.02 11.26
N VAL A 83 -12.95 -13.03 11.24
CA VAL A 83 -12.38 -13.58 12.48
C VAL A 83 -11.22 -12.71 12.96
N GLY A 84 -10.96 -12.71 14.27
CA GLY A 84 -10.07 -11.77 14.93
C GLY A 84 -8.59 -11.92 14.61
N ARG A 85 -8.11 -13.10 14.20
CA ARG A 85 -6.67 -13.34 13.95
C ARG A 85 -6.45 -14.36 12.83
N PRO A 86 -6.84 -14.06 11.58
CA PRO A 86 -6.73 -15.06 10.51
C PRO A 86 -5.28 -15.44 10.17
N LEU A 87 -4.32 -14.53 10.39
CA LEU A 87 -2.91 -14.77 10.04
C LEU A 87 -2.09 -15.40 11.16
N ALA A 88 -2.53 -15.26 12.43
CA ALA A 88 -1.69 -15.60 13.59
C ALA A 88 -1.30 -17.08 13.66
N ASP A 89 -2.21 -17.96 13.24
CA ASP A 89 -2.03 -19.41 13.36
C ASP A 89 -2.01 -20.12 12.00
N ASP A 90 -1.92 -19.36 10.89
CA ASP A 90 -1.96 -19.94 9.54
C ASP A 90 -0.74 -19.51 8.72
N GLN A 91 0.29 -20.35 8.78
CA GLN A 91 1.53 -20.10 8.07
C GLN A 91 1.33 -20.12 6.55
N ALA A 92 0.49 -21.01 6.03
CA ALA A 92 0.22 -21.10 4.61
C ALA A 92 -0.45 -19.82 4.10
N LEU A 93 -1.41 -19.29 4.87
CA LEU A 93 -2.05 -18.01 4.54
C LEU A 93 -1.05 -16.86 4.59
N SER A 94 -0.21 -16.81 5.62
CA SER A 94 0.82 -15.78 5.74
C SER A 94 1.76 -15.79 4.55
N MET A 95 2.17 -16.95 4.07
CA MET A 95 3.03 -17.07 2.89
C MET A 95 2.35 -16.57 1.62
N LYS A 96 1.05 -16.82 1.46
CA LYS A 96 0.28 -16.30 0.33
C LYS A 96 0.21 -14.77 0.37
N VAL A 97 -0.01 -14.19 1.55
CA VAL A 97 -0.04 -12.74 1.74
C VAL A 97 1.31 -12.13 1.37
N VAL A 98 2.41 -12.74 1.84
CA VAL A 98 3.77 -12.29 1.50
C VAL A 98 4.01 -12.33 -0.01
N GLY A 99 3.56 -13.39 -0.69
CA GLY A 99 3.71 -13.51 -2.14
C GLY A 99 3.00 -12.41 -2.90
N ILE A 100 1.76 -12.12 -2.52
CA ILE A 100 0.99 -11.03 -3.13
C ILE A 100 1.64 -9.68 -2.83
N TRP A 101 2.07 -9.46 -1.58
CA TRP A 101 2.76 -8.25 -1.19
C TRP A 101 4.00 -8.02 -2.05
N ASN A 102 4.87 -9.02 -2.18
CA ASN A 102 6.10 -8.90 -2.95
C ASN A 102 5.84 -8.56 -4.42
N GLU A 103 4.84 -9.21 -5.02
CA GLU A 103 4.46 -8.92 -6.41
C GLU A 103 4.02 -7.47 -6.59
N LEU A 104 3.11 -7.00 -5.73
CA LEU A 104 2.52 -5.67 -5.87
C LEU A 104 3.49 -4.56 -5.47
N ILE A 105 4.28 -4.75 -4.41
CA ILE A 105 5.24 -3.73 -3.99
C ILE A 105 6.36 -3.57 -5.02
N THR A 106 6.75 -4.65 -5.69
CA THR A 106 7.73 -4.59 -6.77
C THR A 106 7.20 -3.76 -7.94
N ARG A 107 5.94 -3.99 -8.35
CA ARG A 107 5.31 -3.19 -9.40
C ARG A 107 5.21 -1.71 -9.02
N ASP A 108 4.90 -1.44 -7.75
CA ASP A 108 4.75 -0.10 -7.21
C ASP A 108 6.08 0.67 -7.28
N VAL A 109 7.15 0.06 -6.82
CA VAL A 109 8.49 0.65 -6.83
C VAL A 109 8.98 0.86 -8.27
N GLU A 110 8.78 -0.12 -9.15
CA GLU A 110 9.17 -0.01 -10.56
C GLU A 110 8.42 1.12 -11.27
N ALA A 111 7.12 1.26 -11.02
CA ALA A 111 6.33 2.33 -11.60
C ALA A 111 6.78 3.70 -11.10
N ALA A 112 7.06 3.84 -9.81
CA ALA A 112 7.55 5.07 -9.22
C ALA A 112 8.92 5.44 -9.77
N ASN A 113 9.82 4.47 -9.91
CA ASN A 113 11.15 4.69 -10.50
C ASN A 113 11.05 5.09 -11.96
N ALA A 114 10.17 4.45 -12.74
CA ALA A 114 9.96 4.79 -14.14
C ALA A 114 9.48 6.23 -14.30
N GLN A 115 8.55 6.67 -13.46
CA GLN A 115 8.08 8.06 -13.46
C GLN A 115 9.21 9.04 -13.11
N SER A 116 10.00 8.72 -12.11
CA SER A 116 11.13 9.55 -11.69
C SER A 116 12.18 9.68 -12.80
N TYR A 117 12.52 8.57 -13.45
CA TYR A 117 13.45 8.59 -14.57
C TYR A 117 12.90 9.37 -15.76
N ALA A 118 11.61 9.24 -16.07
CA ALA A 118 11.01 9.98 -17.17
C ALA A 118 11.09 11.49 -16.93
N VAL A 119 10.79 11.95 -15.73
CA VAL A 119 10.90 13.38 -15.37
C VAL A 119 12.36 13.84 -15.45
N TYR A 120 13.27 13.06 -14.92
CA TYR A 120 14.71 13.37 -14.93
C TYR A 120 15.24 13.45 -16.36
N ASP A 121 14.89 12.52 -17.22
CA ASP A 121 15.30 12.52 -18.62
C ASP A 121 14.75 13.73 -19.36
N GLN A 122 13.52 14.15 -19.11
CA GLN A 122 12.96 15.36 -19.70
C GLN A 122 13.74 16.61 -19.30
N GLN A 123 14.10 16.73 -18.03
CA GLN A 123 14.90 17.85 -17.54
C GLN A 123 16.30 17.86 -18.17
N LEU A 124 16.96 16.71 -18.20
CA LEU A 124 18.29 16.57 -18.80
C LEU A 124 18.24 16.79 -20.32
N GLY A 125 17.20 16.27 -20.98
CA GLY A 125 17.01 16.47 -22.41
C GLY A 125 16.91 17.95 -22.77
N GLY A 126 16.15 18.72 -22.00
CA GLY A 126 16.05 20.16 -22.16
C GLY A 126 17.38 20.87 -21.99
N GLN A 127 18.14 20.51 -20.95
CA GLN A 127 19.46 21.10 -20.72
C GLN A 127 20.45 20.75 -21.81
N ARG A 128 20.46 19.51 -22.29
CA ARG A 128 21.34 19.07 -23.39
C ARG A 128 21.03 19.81 -24.66
N ALA A 129 19.75 19.97 -24.99
CA ALA A 129 19.33 20.73 -26.17
C ALA A 129 19.78 22.19 -26.09
N ALA A 130 19.64 22.84 -24.93
CA ALA A 130 20.08 24.20 -24.69
C ALA A 130 21.60 24.34 -24.85
N ARG A 131 22.38 23.39 -24.35
CA ARG A 131 23.85 23.38 -24.50
C ARG A 131 24.25 23.20 -25.94
N ARG A 132 23.58 22.32 -26.69
CA ARG A 132 23.86 22.12 -28.14
C ARG A 132 23.58 23.40 -28.94
N GLY A 133 22.51 24.11 -28.58
CA GLY A 133 22.19 25.38 -29.25
C GLY A 133 23.21 26.49 -29.06
N LYS A 134 24.08 26.36 -28.02
CA LYS A 134 25.15 27.32 -27.76
C LYS A 134 26.47 27.00 -28.44
N ARG A 135 26.56 25.86 -29.07
CA ARG A 135 27.72 25.46 -29.84
C ARG A 135 27.53 25.86 -31.31
#